data_4b2e01a0e6f30e314267b3e80f7f1b6e
#
_entry.id   4b2e01a0e6f30e314267b3e80f7f1b6e
#
_cell.length_a   1.000
_cell.length_b   1.000
_cell.length_c   1.000
_cell.angle_alpha   90.00
_cell.angle_beta   90.00
_cell.angle_gamma   90.00
#
_symmetry.space_group_name_H-M   'P 1'
#
loop_
_entity.id
_entity.type
_entity.pdbx_description
1 polymer ?
#
loop_
_entity_poly.entity_id
_entity_poly.type
_entity_poly.pdbx_seq_one_letter_code
_entity_poly.pdbx_strand_id
1 'polypeptide(L)'
;MNQSLLPSEINLLSLGFDIGGTNIRGLALQDGNQISQLYQRPHLGDLDLIVETITEVSNQVQIEIGKKISILGIGCAGLITKSGVVKTSPNIQAVNNFPLRKIIEENVGVEVFVENDANCSTWAEVQLGAAKNRSSVIVISLGTGIGAGIAFDGQLQKGAAGFSGEVGHMIIEKNGLQCPCGNQGCWERYASAASLGRLANEMLDEEILSEIVPAPRRENNFVTSREIGAAAQRNHSQAKRVLQTYSEFLALGIHNLAKVINPEAVVLSGGITELGQTFLDPIKESYRKNFTSKPNADNLEILLAKFGNTSGSIGAAMLAAESISR
;
A
#
# COMPACT_ATOMS: atom_id res chain seq x y z
N MET A 1 26.73 5.65 -11.14
CA MET A 1 25.99 6.86 -11.50
C MET A 1 25.25 6.58 -12.79
N ASN A 2 24.06 6.02 -12.71
CA ASN A 2 23.13 6.00 -13.83
C ASN A 2 21.86 6.68 -13.33
N GLN A 3 21.74 7.96 -13.60
CA GLN A 3 20.45 8.64 -13.53
C GLN A 3 19.57 7.96 -14.57
N SER A 4 18.54 7.24 -14.13
CA SER A 4 17.42 6.87 -15.00
C SER A 4 16.72 8.18 -15.36
N LEU A 5 17.16 8.76 -16.47
CA LEU A 5 16.51 9.89 -17.11
C LEU A 5 15.07 9.44 -17.43
N LEU A 6 14.08 10.01 -16.78
CA LEU A 6 12.78 10.15 -17.42
C LEU A 6 13.07 10.83 -18.76
N PRO A 7 12.66 10.27 -19.89
CA PRO A 7 12.93 10.89 -21.18
C PRO A 7 12.25 12.26 -21.18
N SER A 8 13.03 13.30 -21.22
CA SER A 8 12.58 14.72 -21.14
C SER A 8 11.87 15.22 -22.40
N GLU A 9 11.43 14.33 -23.29
CA GLU A 9 10.81 14.71 -24.57
C GLU A 9 9.60 13.87 -25.02
N ILE A 10 9.16 12.89 -24.22
CA ILE A 10 7.94 12.17 -24.57
C ILE A 10 6.79 12.77 -23.76
N ASN A 11 5.98 13.58 -24.40
CA ASN A 11 4.73 14.16 -23.87
C ASN A 11 3.68 13.05 -23.66
N LEU A 12 4.04 12.03 -22.83
CA LEU A 12 3.31 10.78 -22.65
C LEU A 12 2.22 10.99 -21.61
N LEU A 13 0.97 10.85 -22.04
CA LEU A 13 -0.17 10.83 -21.16
C LEU A 13 -0.41 9.40 -20.69
N SER A 14 -0.10 9.09 -19.44
CA SER A 14 -0.36 7.81 -18.81
C SER A 14 -1.53 7.90 -17.83
N LEU A 15 -2.41 6.91 -17.85
CA LEU A 15 -3.50 6.78 -16.89
C LEU A 15 -3.22 5.58 -15.99
N GLY A 16 -3.24 5.79 -14.68
CA GLY A 16 -2.99 4.73 -13.70
C GLY A 16 -4.23 4.42 -12.87
N PHE A 17 -4.51 3.14 -12.73
CA PHE A 17 -5.54 2.61 -11.85
C PHE A 17 -4.94 1.81 -10.71
N ASP A 18 -5.59 1.88 -9.55
CA ASP A 18 -5.34 1.05 -8.38
C ASP A 18 -6.65 0.30 -8.05
N ILE A 19 -6.62 -1.02 -8.22
CA ILE A 19 -7.76 -1.90 -7.92
C ILE A 19 -7.54 -2.49 -6.52
N GLY A 20 -8.08 -1.78 -5.52
CA GLY A 20 -8.12 -2.27 -4.15
C GLY A 20 -9.26 -3.24 -3.90
N GLY A 21 -9.41 -3.76 -2.67
CA GLY A 21 -10.44 -4.75 -2.34
C GLY A 21 -11.89 -4.31 -2.54
N THR A 22 -12.18 -3.02 -2.53
CA THR A 22 -13.55 -2.47 -2.60
C THR A 22 -13.72 -1.34 -3.59
N ASN A 23 -12.65 -0.66 -3.94
CA ASN A 23 -12.68 0.53 -4.79
C ASN A 23 -11.59 0.47 -5.85
N ILE A 24 -11.91 1.06 -7.00
CA ILE A 24 -10.95 1.40 -8.05
C ILE A 24 -10.65 2.88 -7.95
N ARG A 25 -9.37 3.24 -8.00
CA ARG A 25 -8.94 4.63 -8.08
C ARG A 25 -8.17 4.84 -9.37
N GLY A 26 -8.46 5.95 -10.06
CA GLY A 26 -7.81 6.28 -11.33
C GLY A 26 -7.40 7.75 -11.38
N LEU A 27 -6.23 8.03 -11.95
CA LEU A 27 -5.76 9.39 -12.24
C LEU A 27 -4.78 9.39 -13.43
N ALA A 28 -4.68 10.53 -14.11
CA ALA A 28 -3.76 10.70 -15.21
C ALA A 28 -2.51 11.48 -14.82
N LEU A 29 -1.38 11.05 -15.35
CA LEU A 29 -0.10 11.75 -15.26
C LEU A 29 0.39 12.16 -16.65
N GLN A 30 1.03 13.32 -16.69
CA GLN A 30 1.85 13.77 -17.81
C GLN A 30 3.19 14.24 -17.27
N ASP A 31 4.28 13.63 -17.73
CA ASP A 31 5.65 13.92 -17.29
C ASP A 31 5.81 13.84 -15.74
N GLY A 32 5.16 12.85 -15.12
CA GLY A 32 5.17 12.64 -13.68
C GLY A 32 4.28 13.59 -12.86
N ASN A 33 3.59 14.54 -13.52
CA ASN A 33 2.66 15.44 -12.84
C ASN A 33 1.22 14.96 -13.00
N GLN A 34 0.45 14.98 -11.91
CA GLN A 34 -0.98 14.70 -11.99
C GLN A 34 -1.71 15.82 -12.73
N ILE A 35 -2.48 15.46 -13.75
CA ILE A 35 -3.19 16.38 -14.61
C ILE A 35 -4.70 16.12 -14.69
N SER A 36 -5.23 15.10 -14.02
CA SER A 36 -6.66 14.88 -13.82
C SER A 36 -7.03 14.93 -12.34
N GLN A 37 -8.30 15.01 -12.04
CA GLN A 37 -8.79 14.68 -10.70
C GLN A 37 -8.57 13.21 -10.38
N LEU A 38 -8.70 12.85 -9.09
CA LEU A 38 -8.77 11.44 -8.66
C LEU A 38 -10.20 10.94 -8.85
N TYR A 39 -10.35 9.91 -9.67
CA TYR A 39 -11.59 9.16 -9.78
C TYR A 39 -11.59 8.01 -8.77
N GLN A 40 -12.69 7.82 -8.06
CA GLN A 40 -12.88 6.69 -7.16
C GLN A 40 -14.27 6.11 -7.36
N ARG A 41 -14.35 4.79 -7.55
CA ARG A 41 -15.60 4.04 -7.76
C ARG A 41 -15.56 2.72 -7.00
N PRO A 42 -16.65 2.28 -6.39
CA PRO A 42 -16.75 0.93 -5.84
C PRO A 42 -16.89 -0.10 -6.97
N HIS A 43 -16.38 -1.33 -6.75
CA HIS A 43 -16.54 -2.44 -7.70
C HIS A 43 -17.22 -3.67 -7.09
N LEU A 44 -17.42 -3.71 -5.77
CA LEU A 44 -18.13 -4.78 -5.05
C LEU A 44 -17.62 -6.21 -5.34
N GLY A 45 -16.41 -6.36 -5.87
CA GLY A 45 -15.86 -7.64 -6.30
C GLY A 45 -16.40 -8.15 -7.65
N ASP A 46 -17.20 -7.36 -8.35
CA ASP A 46 -17.78 -7.69 -9.66
C ASP A 46 -16.79 -7.38 -10.77
N LEU A 47 -16.52 -8.39 -11.62
CA LEU A 47 -15.54 -8.31 -12.69
C LEU A 47 -15.97 -7.41 -13.84
N ASP A 48 -17.25 -7.50 -14.23
CA ASP A 48 -17.79 -6.69 -15.33
C ASP A 48 -17.78 -5.22 -14.91
N LEU A 49 -18.14 -4.93 -13.66
CA LEU A 49 -18.09 -3.59 -13.11
C LEU A 49 -16.65 -3.03 -13.02
N ILE A 50 -15.65 -3.88 -12.77
CA ILE A 50 -14.23 -3.48 -12.81
C ILE A 50 -13.85 -3.02 -14.22
N VAL A 51 -14.15 -3.83 -15.23
CA VAL A 51 -13.84 -3.55 -16.64
C VAL A 51 -14.59 -2.30 -17.12
N GLU A 52 -15.87 -2.20 -16.83
CA GLU A 52 -16.72 -1.05 -17.16
C GLU A 52 -16.18 0.24 -16.53
N THR A 53 -15.89 0.21 -15.20
CA THR A 53 -15.35 1.37 -14.48
C THR A 53 -14.04 1.88 -15.09
N ILE A 54 -13.11 0.97 -15.39
CA ILE A 54 -11.82 1.36 -16.01
C ILE A 54 -12.06 2.00 -17.37
N THR A 55 -12.96 1.42 -18.17
CA THR A 55 -13.30 1.93 -19.51
C THR A 55 -13.97 3.30 -19.45
N GLU A 56 -14.97 3.47 -18.58
CA GLU A 56 -15.67 4.74 -18.39
C GLU A 56 -14.74 5.85 -17.91
N VAL A 57 -13.94 5.58 -16.86
CA VAL A 57 -12.99 6.57 -16.31
C VAL A 57 -11.94 6.93 -17.36
N SER A 58 -11.47 5.98 -18.15
CA SER A 58 -10.53 6.25 -19.26
C SER A 58 -11.13 7.22 -20.28
N ASN A 59 -12.37 7.02 -20.66
CA ASN A 59 -13.09 7.91 -21.57
C ASN A 59 -13.33 9.30 -20.95
N GLN A 60 -13.73 9.36 -19.68
CA GLN A 60 -13.95 10.61 -18.96
C GLN A 60 -12.66 11.44 -18.87
N VAL A 61 -11.54 10.81 -18.54
CA VAL A 61 -10.22 11.47 -18.48
C VAL A 61 -9.82 12.04 -19.84
N GLN A 62 -10.01 11.28 -20.93
CA GLN A 62 -9.69 11.76 -22.27
C GLN A 62 -10.55 12.99 -22.67
N ILE A 63 -11.82 13.01 -22.29
CA ILE A 63 -12.72 14.14 -22.52
C ILE A 63 -12.28 15.34 -21.66
N GLU A 64 -11.99 15.15 -20.36
CA GLU A 64 -11.56 16.20 -19.44
C GLU A 64 -10.27 16.89 -19.91
N ILE A 65 -9.28 16.10 -20.33
CA ILE A 65 -7.96 16.61 -20.71
C ILE A 65 -7.92 17.07 -22.18
N GLY A 66 -8.86 16.61 -23.01
CA GLY A 66 -8.86 16.87 -24.45
C GLY A 66 -7.73 16.18 -25.22
N LYS A 67 -7.16 15.10 -24.66
CA LYS A 67 -6.05 14.33 -25.25
C LYS A 67 -6.33 12.83 -25.14
N LYS A 68 -5.76 12.06 -26.08
CA LYS A 68 -5.78 10.59 -25.99
C LYS A 68 -4.76 10.08 -24.99
N ILE A 69 -5.15 9.06 -24.21
CA ILE A 69 -4.25 8.33 -23.34
C ILE A 69 -3.27 7.55 -24.22
N SER A 70 -1.98 7.61 -23.89
CA SER A 70 -0.92 6.89 -24.63
C SER A 70 -0.77 5.46 -24.09
N ILE A 71 -0.91 5.27 -22.78
CA ILE A 71 -0.79 3.98 -22.11
C ILE A 71 -1.57 3.98 -20.80
N LEU A 72 -2.00 2.79 -20.38
CA LEU A 72 -2.72 2.59 -19.14
C LEU A 72 -1.95 1.64 -18.22
N GLY A 73 -1.79 2.02 -16.95
CA GLY A 73 -1.22 1.19 -15.90
C GLY A 73 -2.27 0.72 -14.90
N ILE A 74 -2.18 -0.51 -14.44
CA ILE A 74 -3.07 -1.08 -13.42
C ILE A 74 -2.26 -1.68 -12.29
N GLY A 75 -2.45 -1.17 -11.08
CA GLY A 75 -2.07 -1.83 -9.83
C GLY A 75 -3.22 -2.72 -9.37
N CYS A 76 -2.95 -4.00 -9.14
CA CYS A 76 -3.96 -4.94 -8.65
C CYS A 76 -3.37 -5.80 -7.53
N ALA A 77 -4.13 -5.94 -6.43
CA ALA A 77 -3.73 -6.80 -5.32
C ALA A 77 -3.61 -8.27 -5.79
N GLY A 78 -2.49 -8.90 -5.52
CA GLY A 78 -2.26 -10.31 -5.81
C GLY A 78 -1.03 -10.58 -6.69
N LEU A 79 -0.93 -11.84 -7.14
CA LEU A 79 0.16 -12.31 -7.98
C LEU A 79 -0.13 -12.00 -9.46
N ILE A 80 0.72 -11.18 -10.05
CA ILE A 80 0.61 -10.76 -11.45
C ILE A 80 1.71 -11.43 -12.28
N THR A 81 1.33 -12.09 -13.39
CA THR A 81 2.29 -12.64 -14.34
C THR A 81 2.87 -11.56 -15.25
N LYS A 82 4.01 -11.84 -15.90
CA LYS A 82 4.59 -10.96 -16.92
C LYS A 82 3.64 -10.64 -18.09
N SER A 83 2.68 -11.52 -18.36
CA SER A 83 1.66 -11.31 -19.40
C SER A 83 0.44 -10.52 -18.91
N GLY A 84 0.44 -10.03 -17.66
CA GLY A 84 -0.68 -9.27 -17.08
C GLY A 84 -1.90 -10.10 -16.71
N VAL A 85 -1.70 -11.41 -16.45
CA VAL A 85 -2.73 -12.28 -15.88
C VAL A 85 -2.65 -12.18 -14.37
N VAL A 86 -3.76 -11.91 -13.72
CA VAL A 86 -3.90 -12.01 -12.25
C VAL A 86 -4.06 -13.50 -11.93
N LYS A 87 -3.03 -14.12 -11.35
CA LYS A 87 -3.08 -15.55 -10.99
C LYS A 87 -3.94 -15.79 -9.77
N THR A 88 -3.73 -15.00 -8.73
CA THR A 88 -4.51 -15.04 -7.50
C THR A 88 -4.63 -13.64 -6.94
N SER A 89 -5.79 -13.32 -6.38
CA SER A 89 -6.00 -12.11 -5.59
C SER A 89 -6.71 -12.47 -4.29
N PRO A 90 -6.12 -12.20 -3.13
CA PRO A 90 -6.76 -12.52 -1.85
C PRO A 90 -8.01 -11.65 -1.59
N ASN A 91 -8.03 -10.44 -2.15
CA ASN A 91 -9.05 -9.45 -1.86
C ASN A 91 -10.15 -9.37 -2.93
N ILE A 92 -9.90 -9.91 -4.15
CA ILE A 92 -10.82 -9.84 -5.29
C ILE A 92 -10.84 -11.19 -5.98
N GLN A 93 -11.64 -12.12 -5.47
CA GLN A 93 -11.66 -13.49 -6.00
C GLN A 93 -12.08 -13.58 -7.48
N ALA A 94 -12.91 -12.64 -7.93
CA ALA A 94 -13.38 -12.58 -9.31
C ALA A 94 -12.25 -12.44 -10.34
N VAL A 95 -11.11 -11.82 -9.97
CA VAL A 95 -9.97 -11.65 -10.89
C VAL A 95 -8.99 -12.82 -10.86
N ASN A 96 -9.26 -13.92 -10.17
CA ASN A 96 -8.37 -15.08 -10.15
C ASN A 96 -8.30 -15.76 -11.53
N ASN A 97 -7.07 -16.02 -12.00
CA ASN A 97 -6.76 -16.51 -13.34
C ASN A 97 -7.34 -15.66 -14.49
N PHE A 98 -7.54 -14.37 -14.22
CA PHE A 98 -8.15 -13.44 -15.17
C PHE A 98 -7.09 -12.72 -16.03
N PRO A 99 -7.20 -12.71 -17.37
CA PRO A 99 -6.27 -12.04 -18.26
C PRO A 99 -6.53 -10.53 -18.33
N LEU A 100 -6.35 -9.85 -17.16
CA LEU A 100 -6.73 -8.47 -16.94
C LEU A 100 -6.16 -7.51 -18.00
N ARG A 101 -4.85 -7.65 -18.32
CA ARG A 101 -4.20 -6.85 -19.35
C ARG A 101 -4.98 -6.93 -20.68
N LYS A 102 -5.16 -8.14 -21.20
CA LYS A 102 -5.80 -8.37 -22.50
C LYS A 102 -7.22 -7.81 -22.55
N ILE A 103 -8.02 -8.08 -21.54
CA ILE A 103 -9.43 -7.63 -21.51
C ILE A 103 -9.52 -6.10 -21.47
N ILE A 104 -8.68 -5.44 -20.69
CA ILE A 104 -8.70 -3.97 -20.65
C ILE A 104 -8.15 -3.37 -21.96
N GLU A 105 -7.10 -3.94 -22.55
CA GLU A 105 -6.60 -3.52 -23.88
C GLU A 105 -7.69 -3.57 -24.95
N GLU A 106 -8.49 -4.66 -24.98
CA GLU A 106 -9.60 -4.84 -25.92
C GLU A 106 -10.73 -3.80 -25.72
N ASN A 107 -10.98 -3.36 -24.49
CA ASN A 107 -12.05 -2.41 -24.17
C ASN A 107 -11.62 -0.94 -24.31
N VAL A 108 -10.39 -0.60 -23.96
CA VAL A 108 -9.91 0.80 -23.95
C VAL A 108 -9.16 1.16 -25.24
N GLY A 109 -8.59 0.17 -25.95
CA GLY A 109 -7.90 0.37 -27.21
C GLY A 109 -6.51 1.00 -27.09
N VAL A 110 -5.87 0.90 -25.92
CA VAL A 110 -4.49 1.34 -25.66
C VAL A 110 -3.71 0.22 -24.99
N GLU A 111 -2.37 0.29 -25.07
CA GLU A 111 -1.51 -0.66 -24.37
C GLU A 111 -1.72 -0.57 -22.85
N VAL A 112 -1.73 -1.73 -22.18
CA VAL A 112 -1.97 -1.83 -20.74
C VAL A 112 -0.80 -2.53 -20.04
N PHE A 113 -0.31 -1.94 -18.99
CA PHE A 113 0.67 -2.52 -18.07
C PHE A 113 -0.02 -2.90 -16.76
N VAL A 114 0.21 -4.13 -16.28
CA VAL A 114 -0.38 -4.60 -15.01
C VAL A 114 0.72 -5.01 -14.05
N GLU A 115 0.61 -4.54 -12.82
CA GLU A 115 1.57 -4.80 -11.74
C GLU A 115 0.84 -5.05 -10.41
N ASN A 116 1.54 -5.59 -9.43
CA ASN A 116 1.04 -5.67 -8.07
C ASN A 116 0.87 -4.26 -7.45
N ASP A 117 -0.18 -4.06 -6.65
CA ASP A 117 -0.56 -2.77 -6.04
C ASP A 117 0.51 -2.22 -5.08
N ALA A 118 1.14 -3.09 -4.25
CA ALA A 118 2.22 -2.68 -3.35
C ALA A 118 3.48 -2.27 -4.14
N ASN A 119 3.79 -2.93 -5.24
CA ASN A 119 4.88 -2.53 -6.14
C ASN A 119 4.59 -1.17 -6.79
N CYS A 120 3.36 -0.93 -7.25
CA CYS A 120 2.95 0.38 -7.77
C CYS A 120 3.13 1.47 -6.71
N SER A 121 2.59 1.26 -5.51
CA SER A 121 2.73 2.22 -4.41
C SER A 121 4.20 2.50 -4.06
N THR A 122 5.02 1.46 -4.05
CA THR A 122 6.45 1.57 -3.82
C THR A 122 7.12 2.43 -4.89
N TRP A 123 6.79 2.21 -6.15
CA TRP A 123 7.36 2.95 -7.25
C TRP A 123 7.05 4.45 -7.17
N ALA A 124 5.81 4.81 -6.84
CA ALA A 124 5.42 6.20 -6.62
C ALA A 124 6.25 6.87 -5.51
N GLU A 125 6.41 6.21 -4.37
CA GLU A 125 7.14 6.76 -3.23
C GLU A 125 8.66 6.87 -3.48
N VAL A 126 9.25 5.93 -4.23
CA VAL A 126 10.67 5.95 -4.61
C VAL A 126 10.96 7.04 -5.63
N GLN A 127 10.10 7.22 -6.62
CA GLN A 127 10.36 8.16 -7.71
C GLN A 127 9.98 9.62 -7.37
N LEU A 128 8.83 9.82 -6.73
CA LEU A 128 8.24 11.15 -6.51
C LEU A 128 7.90 11.45 -5.04
N GLY A 129 7.95 10.44 -4.19
CA GLY A 129 7.40 10.48 -2.84
C GLY A 129 8.41 10.64 -1.72
N ALA A 130 8.10 10.05 -0.58
CA ALA A 130 8.86 10.17 0.66
C ALA A 130 10.25 9.51 0.58
N ALA A 131 10.43 8.54 -0.32
CA ALA A 131 11.70 7.84 -0.52
C ALA A 131 12.54 8.35 -1.72
N LYS A 132 12.15 9.47 -2.30
CA LYS A 132 12.90 10.06 -3.43
C LYS A 132 14.38 10.26 -3.05
N ASN A 133 15.28 9.92 -3.98
CA ASN A 133 16.73 9.98 -3.86
C ASN A 133 17.35 8.96 -2.87
N ARG A 134 16.62 7.91 -2.50
CA ARG A 134 17.15 6.78 -1.73
C ARG A 134 17.29 5.55 -2.63
N SER A 135 18.39 4.84 -2.49
CA SER A 135 18.70 3.69 -3.35
C SER A 135 18.09 2.39 -2.83
N SER A 136 17.92 2.26 -1.51
CA SER A 136 17.39 1.04 -0.87
C SER A 136 16.19 1.37 0.02
N VAL A 137 15.02 0.94 -0.38
CA VAL A 137 13.74 1.33 0.26
C VAL A 137 12.80 0.14 0.38
N ILE A 138 12.07 0.10 1.49
CA ILE A 138 10.90 -0.77 1.66
C ILE A 138 9.70 0.14 1.89
N VAL A 139 8.64 -0.03 1.10
CA VAL A 139 7.35 0.62 1.35
C VAL A 139 6.38 -0.41 1.89
N ILE A 140 5.85 -0.15 3.08
CA ILE A 140 4.94 -1.05 3.79
C ILE A 140 3.54 -0.44 3.75
N SER A 141 2.61 -1.17 3.16
CA SER A 141 1.19 -0.80 3.09
C SER A 141 0.43 -1.45 4.24
N LEU A 142 -0.14 -0.61 5.11
CA LEU A 142 -0.90 -1.00 6.29
C LEU A 142 -2.40 -0.84 6.03
N GLY A 143 -3.05 -1.96 5.74
CA GLY A 143 -4.48 -2.05 5.46
C GLY A 143 -5.15 -3.15 6.28
N THR A 144 -6.04 -3.94 5.68
CA THR A 144 -6.60 -5.17 6.27
C THR A 144 -5.49 -6.16 6.62
N GLY A 145 -4.47 -6.27 5.77
CA GLY A 145 -3.22 -6.98 6.00
C GLY A 145 -2.01 -6.05 5.93
N ILE A 146 -0.82 -6.64 5.75
CA ILE A 146 0.43 -5.95 5.48
C ILE A 146 0.97 -6.42 4.13
N GLY A 147 1.05 -5.52 3.16
CA GLY A 147 1.80 -5.70 1.93
C GLY A 147 3.06 -4.86 1.94
N ALA A 148 4.05 -5.21 1.11
CA ALA A 148 5.19 -4.35 0.89
C ALA A 148 5.74 -4.46 -0.53
N GLY A 149 6.40 -3.39 -0.97
CA GLY A 149 7.29 -3.44 -2.12
C GLY A 149 8.70 -3.05 -1.69
N ILE A 150 9.67 -3.59 -2.40
CA ILE A 150 11.09 -3.43 -2.12
C ILE A 150 11.76 -2.86 -3.36
N ALA A 151 12.57 -1.84 -3.19
CA ALA A 151 13.35 -1.26 -4.26
C ALA A 151 14.84 -1.17 -3.88
N PHE A 152 15.71 -1.57 -4.80
CA PHE A 152 17.17 -1.40 -4.72
C PHE A 152 17.68 -0.75 -6.00
N ASP A 153 18.59 0.20 -5.85
CA ASP A 153 19.24 0.89 -6.97
C ASP A 153 18.25 1.38 -8.03
N GLY A 154 17.12 1.92 -7.55
CA GLY A 154 16.06 2.43 -8.41
C GLY A 154 15.29 1.33 -9.18
N GLN A 155 15.32 0.08 -8.72
CA GLN A 155 14.61 -1.03 -9.33
C GLN A 155 13.73 -1.79 -8.32
N LEU A 156 12.50 -2.07 -8.70
CA LEU A 156 11.61 -2.93 -7.93
C LEU A 156 12.14 -4.38 -7.88
N GLN A 157 12.19 -4.92 -6.68
CA GLN A 157 12.59 -6.30 -6.44
C GLN A 157 11.36 -7.21 -6.42
N LYS A 158 11.06 -7.83 -7.54
CA LYS A 158 9.88 -8.68 -7.70
C LYS A 158 10.10 -10.12 -7.25
N GLY A 159 11.36 -10.50 -7.00
CA GLY A 159 11.74 -11.89 -6.72
C GLY A 159 11.63 -12.80 -7.94
N ALA A 160 12.03 -14.06 -7.78
CA ALA A 160 12.09 -15.03 -8.88
C ALA A 160 10.70 -15.35 -9.48
N ALA A 161 9.68 -15.41 -8.65
CA ALA A 161 8.32 -15.78 -9.04
C ALA A 161 7.29 -14.64 -8.87
N GLY A 162 7.74 -13.41 -8.57
CA GLY A 162 6.86 -12.26 -8.35
C GLY A 162 6.28 -12.15 -6.92
N PHE A 163 6.79 -12.94 -5.97
CA PHE A 163 6.31 -12.95 -4.57
C PHE A 163 7.16 -12.17 -3.59
N SER A 164 8.08 -11.34 -4.06
CA SER A 164 8.83 -10.46 -3.17
C SER A 164 7.88 -9.46 -2.50
N GLY A 165 8.11 -9.16 -1.24
CA GLY A 165 7.28 -8.20 -0.52
C GLY A 165 6.12 -8.79 0.29
N GLU A 166 5.93 -10.10 0.31
CA GLU A 166 4.95 -10.80 1.16
C GLU A 166 5.35 -10.79 2.65
N VAL A 167 5.86 -9.65 3.12
CA VAL A 167 6.45 -9.47 4.46
C VAL A 167 5.42 -9.60 5.58
N GLY A 168 4.15 -9.33 5.30
CA GLY A 168 3.05 -9.49 6.24
C GLY A 168 2.91 -10.94 6.73
N HIS A 169 3.39 -11.90 5.93
CA HIS A 169 3.36 -13.31 6.27
C HIS A 169 4.62 -13.83 6.96
N MET A 170 5.59 -12.95 7.28
CA MET A 170 6.69 -13.30 8.18
C MET A 170 6.13 -13.73 9.54
N ILE A 171 6.57 -14.89 10.04
CA ILE A 171 6.18 -15.37 11.37
C ILE A 171 7.00 -14.63 12.43
N ILE A 172 6.34 -13.80 13.21
CA ILE A 172 6.94 -13.04 14.32
C ILE A 172 6.64 -13.64 15.68
N GLU A 173 5.63 -14.55 15.74
CA GLU A 173 5.23 -15.21 16.98
C GLU A 173 4.96 -16.69 16.70
N LYS A 174 5.85 -17.57 17.17
CA LYS A 174 5.68 -19.01 17.01
C LYS A 174 4.42 -19.48 17.75
N ASN A 175 3.56 -20.21 17.06
CA ASN A 175 2.26 -20.68 17.58
C ASN A 175 1.31 -19.52 17.96
N GLY A 176 1.48 -18.36 17.32
CA GLY A 176 0.65 -17.19 17.54
C GLY A 176 -0.70 -17.26 16.82
N LEU A 177 -1.27 -16.08 16.53
CA LEU A 177 -2.58 -15.97 15.93
C LEU A 177 -2.67 -16.66 14.56
N GLN A 178 -3.79 -17.36 14.32
CA GLN A 178 -4.07 -17.97 13.03
C GLN A 178 -4.16 -16.92 11.93
N CYS A 179 -3.50 -17.14 10.80
CA CYS A 179 -3.55 -16.30 9.61
C CYS A 179 -4.39 -16.97 8.52
N PRO A 180 -5.17 -16.20 7.73
CA PRO A 180 -5.90 -16.74 6.57
C PRO A 180 -5.01 -17.42 5.51
N CYS A 181 -3.71 -17.11 5.47
CA CYS A 181 -2.75 -17.78 4.58
C CYS A 181 -2.44 -19.24 4.96
N GLY A 182 -2.97 -19.73 6.09
CA GLY A 182 -2.74 -21.08 6.61
C GLY A 182 -1.66 -21.16 7.70
N ASN A 183 -0.80 -20.16 7.84
CA ASN A 183 0.24 -20.10 8.87
C ASN A 183 -0.30 -19.56 10.20
N GLN A 184 0.50 -19.71 11.27
CA GLN A 184 0.27 -19.06 12.56
C GLN A 184 1.37 -18.04 12.83
N GLY A 185 1.00 -16.91 13.48
CA GLY A 185 1.95 -15.90 13.95
C GLY A 185 2.45 -14.94 12.89
N CYS A 186 1.79 -14.82 11.73
CA CYS A 186 2.13 -13.87 10.70
C CYS A 186 2.09 -12.43 11.23
N TRP A 187 3.04 -11.59 10.82
CA TRP A 187 3.18 -10.20 11.26
C TRP A 187 1.92 -9.38 11.06
N GLU A 188 1.23 -9.53 9.94
CA GLU A 188 -0.01 -8.80 9.66
C GLU A 188 -1.12 -9.02 10.71
N ARG A 189 -1.08 -10.18 11.41
CA ARG A 189 -2.05 -10.46 12.47
C ARG A 189 -1.85 -9.59 13.71
N TYR A 190 -0.69 -8.94 13.83
CA TYR A 190 -0.29 -8.11 14.97
C TYR A 190 -0.15 -6.64 14.63
N ALA A 191 0.24 -6.31 13.40
CA ALA A 191 0.67 -4.97 13.01
C ALA A 191 0.00 -4.44 11.72
N SER A 192 -1.07 -5.08 11.19
CA SER A 192 -1.89 -4.46 10.16
C SER A 192 -2.76 -3.33 10.73
N ALA A 193 -3.31 -2.46 9.88
CA ALA A 193 -4.25 -1.46 10.38
C ALA A 193 -5.46 -2.13 11.07
N ALA A 194 -5.98 -3.25 10.55
CA ALA A 194 -7.05 -4.01 11.19
C ALA A 194 -6.67 -4.54 12.59
N SER A 195 -5.39 -4.87 12.81
CA SER A 195 -4.91 -5.38 14.11
C SER A 195 -5.01 -4.36 15.23
N LEU A 196 -4.91 -3.05 14.94
CA LEU A 196 -5.02 -2.02 15.96
C LEU A 196 -6.43 -2.01 16.60
N GLY A 197 -7.48 -2.14 15.78
CA GLY A 197 -8.85 -2.27 16.30
C GLY A 197 -9.03 -3.54 17.13
N ARG A 198 -8.52 -4.69 16.65
CA ARG A 198 -8.56 -5.96 17.38
C ARG A 198 -7.84 -5.83 18.73
N LEU A 199 -6.62 -5.30 18.77
CA LEU A 199 -5.86 -5.08 20.00
C LEU A 199 -6.64 -4.21 21.01
N ALA A 200 -7.32 -3.18 20.54
CA ALA A 200 -8.13 -2.34 21.41
C ALA A 200 -9.27 -3.15 22.08
N ASN A 201 -9.98 -3.94 21.29
CA ASN A 201 -11.08 -4.76 21.80
C ASN A 201 -10.60 -5.92 22.68
N GLU A 202 -9.35 -6.33 22.61
CA GLU A 202 -8.74 -7.33 23.49
C GLU A 202 -8.13 -6.75 24.77
N MET A 203 -7.61 -5.52 24.70
CA MET A 203 -6.87 -4.88 25.79
C MET A 203 -7.73 -4.01 26.72
N LEU A 204 -8.90 -3.56 26.24
CA LEU A 204 -9.76 -2.60 26.92
C LEU A 204 -11.08 -3.25 27.27
N ASP A 205 -11.61 -2.93 28.45
CA ASP A 205 -12.95 -3.33 28.85
C ASP A 205 -14.04 -2.46 28.19
N GLU A 206 -15.30 -2.89 28.30
CA GLU A 206 -16.44 -2.26 27.64
C GLU A 206 -16.68 -0.81 28.10
N GLU A 207 -16.36 -0.48 29.35
CA GLU A 207 -16.50 0.86 29.88
C GLU A 207 -15.58 1.82 29.15
N ILE A 208 -14.28 1.48 29.02
CA ILE A 208 -13.29 2.28 28.30
C ILE A 208 -13.59 2.34 26.80
N LEU A 209 -14.00 1.21 26.19
CA LEU A 209 -14.39 1.21 24.79
C LEU A 209 -15.57 2.14 24.51
N SER A 210 -16.52 2.24 25.48
CA SER A 210 -17.68 3.14 25.40
C SER A 210 -17.32 4.62 25.58
N GLU A 211 -16.25 4.93 26.30
CA GLU A 211 -15.68 6.29 26.38
C GLU A 211 -15.07 6.71 25.03
N ILE A 212 -14.41 5.78 24.34
CA ILE A 212 -13.79 6.03 23.04
C ILE A 212 -14.86 6.21 21.96
N VAL A 213 -15.81 5.28 21.86
CA VAL A 213 -16.94 5.31 20.94
C VAL A 213 -18.19 4.75 21.60
N PRO A 214 -19.24 5.54 21.77
CA PRO A 214 -20.51 5.07 22.34
C PRO A 214 -21.08 3.88 21.59
N ALA A 215 -21.59 2.89 22.32
CA ALA A 215 -22.07 1.61 21.80
C ALA A 215 -23.01 1.70 20.58
N PRO A 216 -23.98 2.63 20.49
CA PRO A 216 -24.85 2.75 19.31
C PRO A 216 -24.14 3.13 18.02
N ARG A 217 -22.91 3.62 18.08
CA ARG A 217 -22.10 4.04 16.93
C ARG A 217 -21.06 3.01 16.53
N ARG A 218 -20.92 1.91 17.29
CA ARG A 218 -19.95 0.84 16.99
C ARG A 218 -20.57 -0.17 16.05
N GLU A 219 -19.90 -0.42 14.94
CA GLU A 219 -20.26 -1.51 14.04
C GLU A 219 -19.94 -2.86 14.72
N ASN A 220 -20.94 -3.72 14.83
CA ASN A 220 -20.81 -5.04 15.48
C ASN A 220 -20.23 -5.03 16.90
N ASN A 221 -20.43 -3.96 17.66
CA ASN A 221 -19.84 -3.72 18.99
C ASN A 221 -18.29 -3.68 19.02
N PHE A 222 -17.63 -3.48 17.90
CA PHE A 222 -16.18 -3.34 17.84
C PHE A 222 -15.76 -1.89 17.64
N VAL A 223 -14.67 -1.49 18.32
CA VAL A 223 -13.98 -0.23 18.07
C VAL A 223 -12.95 -0.46 16.97
N THR A 224 -12.96 0.42 15.98
CA THR A 224 -12.09 0.33 14.79
C THR A 224 -10.73 0.99 15.03
N SER A 225 -9.76 0.70 14.17
CA SER A 225 -8.45 1.35 14.16
C SER A 225 -8.52 2.87 14.03
N ARG A 226 -9.48 3.36 13.21
CA ARG A 226 -9.71 4.80 13.03
C ARG A 226 -10.16 5.46 14.32
N GLU A 227 -11.06 4.84 15.05
CA GLU A 227 -11.60 5.34 16.30
C GLU A 227 -10.55 5.36 17.41
N ILE A 228 -9.75 4.29 17.54
CA ILE A 228 -8.60 4.24 18.46
C ILE A 228 -7.58 5.32 18.10
N GLY A 229 -7.24 5.45 16.82
CA GLY A 229 -6.32 6.49 16.35
C GLY A 229 -6.82 7.90 16.68
N ALA A 230 -8.09 8.18 16.42
CA ALA A 230 -8.71 9.47 16.76
C ALA A 230 -8.74 9.73 18.29
N ALA A 231 -8.97 8.71 19.10
CA ALA A 231 -8.90 8.83 20.56
C ALA A 231 -7.47 9.10 21.04
N ALA A 232 -6.47 8.42 20.46
CA ALA A 232 -5.06 8.68 20.76
C ALA A 232 -4.65 10.11 20.39
N GLN A 233 -5.12 10.65 19.26
CA GLN A 233 -4.91 12.06 18.88
C GLN A 233 -5.53 13.04 19.89
N ARG A 234 -6.67 12.68 20.49
CA ARG A 234 -7.29 13.45 21.58
C ARG A 234 -6.65 13.21 22.95
N ASN A 235 -5.50 12.55 23.00
CA ASN A 235 -4.75 12.23 24.22
C ASN A 235 -5.42 11.25 25.19
N HIS A 236 -6.35 10.41 24.72
CA HIS A 236 -6.95 9.35 25.53
C HIS A 236 -5.86 8.33 25.96
N SER A 237 -5.62 8.19 27.25
CA SER A 237 -4.48 7.44 27.81
C SER A 237 -4.48 5.97 27.41
N GLN A 238 -5.64 5.30 27.47
CA GLN A 238 -5.77 3.88 27.12
C GLN A 238 -5.64 3.65 25.61
N ALA A 239 -6.15 4.56 24.77
CA ALA A 239 -5.95 4.49 23.34
C ALA A 239 -4.46 4.63 22.96
N LYS A 240 -3.72 5.53 23.63
CA LYS A 240 -2.27 5.64 23.47
C LYS A 240 -1.53 4.37 23.90
N ARG A 241 -1.97 3.71 25.00
CA ARG A 241 -1.40 2.44 25.43
C ARG A 241 -1.59 1.33 24.40
N VAL A 242 -2.78 1.24 23.81
CA VAL A 242 -3.05 0.30 22.71
C VAL A 242 -2.15 0.59 21.50
N LEU A 243 -2.04 1.87 21.12
CA LEU A 243 -1.19 2.30 20.00
C LEU A 243 0.29 2.01 20.27
N GLN A 244 0.75 2.13 21.52
CA GLN A 244 2.11 1.77 21.93
C GLN A 244 2.38 0.27 21.72
N THR A 245 1.48 -0.61 22.20
CA THR A 245 1.60 -2.07 22.00
C THR A 245 1.60 -2.43 20.51
N TYR A 246 0.72 -1.81 19.73
CA TYR A 246 0.70 -1.98 18.27
C TYR A 246 2.05 -1.56 17.64
N SER A 247 2.60 -0.43 18.07
CA SER A 247 3.86 0.12 17.57
C SER A 247 5.05 -0.80 17.86
N GLU A 248 5.02 -1.55 18.95
CA GLU A 248 6.05 -2.55 19.28
C GLU A 248 6.05 -3.71 18.28
N PHE A 249 4.86 -4.23 17.92
CA PHE A 249 4.75 -5.27 16.89
C PHE A 249 5.16 -4.75 15.50
N LEU A 250 4.79 -3.52 15.18
CA LEU A 250 5.19 -2.94 13.90
C LEU A 250 6.71 -2.73 13.82
N ALA A 251 7.30 -2.19 14.89
CA ALA A 251 8.75 -1.99 14.99
C ALA A 251 9.54 -3.31 14.96
N LEU A 252 9.01 -4.41 15.51
CA LEU A 252 9.61 -5.73 15.44
C LEU A 252 9.75 -6.22 13.99
N GLY A 253 8.69 -6.12 13.19
CA GLY A 253 8.75 -6.51 11.79
C GLY A 253 9.69 -5.61 10.97
N ILE A 254 9.67 -4.30 11.22
CA ILE A 254 10.61 -3.35 10.60
C ILE A 254 12.05 -3.74 10.96
N HIS A 255 12.33 -4.11 12.20
CA HIS A 255 13.65 -4.56 12.64
C HIS A 255 14.10 -5.81 11.88
N ASN A 256 13.24 -6.82 11.75
CA ASN A 256 13.55 -8.04 11.02
C ASN A 256 13.91 -7.73 9.55
N LEU A 257 13.14 -6.88 8.90
CA LEU A 257 13.41 -6.43 7.53
C LEU A 257 14.72 -5.63 7.44
N ALA A 258 14.97 -4.75 8.40
CA ALA A 258 16.22 -3.99 8.45
C ALA A 258 17.45 -4.89 8.61
N LYS A 259 17.35 -6.02 9.32
CA LYS A 259 18.46 -6.98 9.47
C LYS A 259 18.72 -7.81 8.22
N VAL A 260 17.68 -8.08 7.42
CA VAL A 260 17.79 -8.89 6.19
C VAL A 260 18.19 -8.02 4.99
N ILE A 261 17.61 -6.83 4.89
CA ILE A 261 17.65 -5.98 3.69
C ILE A 261 18.60 -4.78 3.85
N ASN A 262 18.76 -4.28 5.09
CA ASN A 262 19.53 -3.07 5.39
C ASN A 262 19.13 -1.85 4.52
N PRO A 263 17.85 -1.46 4.51
CA PRO A 263 17.39 -0.34 3.69
C PRO A 263 17.81 1.01 4.28
N GLU A 264 17.90 2.04 3.44
CA GLU A 264 18.07 3.44 3.87
C GLU A 264 16.78 3.97 4.50
N ALA A 265 15.63 3.57 3.97
CA ALA A 265 14.34 3.99 4.47
C ALA A 265 13.28 2.89 4.46
N VAL A 266 12.40 2.93 5.45
CA VAL A 266 11.10 2.26 5.47
C VAL A 266 10.02 3.32 5.41
N VAL A 267 9.17 3.25 4.39
CA VAL A 267 8.03 4.15 4.21
C VAL A 267 6.75 3.43 4.61
N LEU A 268 6.00 4.00 5.54
CA LEU A 268 4.71 3.48 6.00
C LEU A 268 3.58 4.14 5.22
N SER A 269 2.72 3.34 4.60
CA SER A 269 1.57 3.76 3.79
C SER A 269 0.28 3.13 4.31
N GLY A 270 -0.85 3.59 3.82
CA GLY A 270 -2.19 3.13 4.20
C GLY A 270 -2.94 4.13 5.06
N GLY A 271 -4.26 3.94 5.21
CA GLY A 271 -5.14 4.93 5.86
C GLY A 271 -4.78 5.26 7.31
N ILE A 272 -4.13 4.35 8.03
CA ILE A 272 -3.69 4.59 9.41
C ILE A 272 -2.60 5.69 9.50
N THR A 273 -1.87 5.94 8.43
CA THR A 273 -0.81 6.97 8.39
C THR A 273 -1.37 8.40 8.41
N GLU A 274 -2.67 8.59 8.16
CA GLU A 274 -3.37 9.87 8.33
C GLU A 274 -3.30 10.40 9.78
N LEU A 275 -3.01 9.53 10.76
CA LEU A 275 -2.76 9.92 12.14
C LEU A 275 -1.46 10.74 12.33
N GLY A 276 -0.60 10.81 11.32
CA GLY A 276 0.62 11.60 11.31
C GLY A 276 1.60 11.20 12.42
N GLN A 277 2.11 12.19 13.15
CA GLN A 277 3.10 11.96 14.22
C GLN A 277 2.55 11.14 15.38
N THR A 278 1.25 11.21 15.67
CA THR A 278 0.62 10.36 16.70
C THR A 278 0.85 8.87 16.42
N PHE A 279 0.90 8.49 15.14
CA PHE A 279 1.21 7.13 14.70
C PHE A 279 2.73 6.87 14.58
N LEU A 280 3.47 7.81 13.99
CA LEU A 280 4.87 7.61 13.63
C LEU A 280 5.81 7.61 14.84
N ASP A 281 5.60 8.53 15.80
CA ASP A 281 6.51 8.71 16.93
C ASP A 281 6.61 7.48 17.84
N PRO A 282 5.50 6.81 18.24
CA PRO A 282 5.58 5.58 19.01
C PRO A 282 6.33 4.44 18.29
N ILE A 283 6.22 4.36 16.97
CA ILE A 283 6.92 3.35 16.16
C ILE A 283 8.42 3.62 16.17
N LYS A 284 8.83 4.87 15.94
CA LYS A 284 10.24 5.29 15.99
C LYS A 284 10.84 5.07 17.39
N GLU A 285 10.09 5.39 18.41
CA GLU A 285 10.50 5.19 19.81
C GLU A 285 10.69 3.69 20.09
N SER A 286 9.69 2.85 19.74
CA SER A 286 9.76 1.40 19.94
C SER A 286 10.93 0.78 19.17
N TYR A 287 11.16 1.21 17.93
CA TYR A 287 12.29 0.76 17.12
C TYR A 287 13.62 1.10 17.78
N ARG A 288 13.83 2.36 18.20
CA ARG A 288 15.07 2.80 18.85
C ARG A 288 15.29 2.08 20.17
N LYS A 289 14.28 2.02 21.03
CA LYS A 289 14.40 1.46 22.38
C LYS A 289 14.69 -0.03 22.39
N ASN A 290 14.03 -0.79 21.50
CA ASN A 290 14.02 -2.25 21.60
C ASN A 290 14.98 -2.93 20.61
N PHE A 291 15.38 -2.25 19.52
CA PHE A 291 16.04 -2.90 18.40
C PHE A 291 17.35 -2.27 17.94
N THR A 292 17.69 -1.08 18.43
CA THR A 292 18.99 -0.45 18.13
C THR A 292 20.02 -0.83 19.19
N SER A 293 20.79 -1.85 18.93
CA SER A 293 21.79 -2.34 19.90
C SER A 293 23.23 -1.85 19.64
N LYS A 294 23.49 -1.02 18.60
CA LYS A 294 24.84 -0.49 18.29
C LYS A 294 24.80 0.73 17.35
N PRO A 295 25.88 1.55 17.33
CA PRO A 295 25.94 2.85 16.61
C PRO A 295 25.65 2.84 15.12
N ASN A 296 25.72 1.71 14.44
CA ASN A 296 25.49 1.61 13.00
C ASN A 296 24.05 1.21 12.61
N ALA A 297 23.15 1.01 13.59
CA ALA A 297 21.74 0.74 13.37
C ALA A 297 20.90 2.05 13.26
N ASP A 298 21.54 3.20 13.47
CA ASP A 298 20.85 4.48 13.63
C ASP A 298 20.51 5.20 12.32
N ASN A 299 20.85 4.63 11.16
CA ASN A 299 20.66 5.30 9.88
C ASN A 299 19.35 4.94 9.17
N LEU A 300 18.53 4.03 9.72
CA LEU A 300 17.24 3.71 9.12
C LEU A 300 16.26 4.85 9.34
N GLU A 301 15.80 5.44 8.25
CA GLU A 301 14.70 6.40 8.29
C GLU A 301 13.35 5.67 8.24
N ILE A 302 12.47 5.93 9.21
CA ILE A 302 11.07 5.50 9.16
C ILE A 302 10.23 6.71 8.81
N LEU A 303 9.55 6.67 7.67
CA LEU A 303 8.85 7.79 7.06
C LEU A 303 7.37 7.45 6.83
N LEU A 304 6.53 8.48 6.74
CA LEU A 304 5.17 8.33 6.23
C LEU A 304 5.15 8.54 4.71
N ALA A 305 4.31 7.79 4.02
CA ALA A 305 4.09 7.94 2.59
C ALA A 305 3.57 9.35 2.24
N LYS A 306 4.02 9.87 1.12
CA LYS A 306 3.62 11.20 0.63
C LYS A 306 2.25 11.16 -0.06
N PHE A 307 1.98 10.10 -0.82
CA PHE A 307 0.82 10.05 -1.72
C PHE A 307 -0.40 9.36 -1.12
N GLY A 308 -0.26 8.69 0.04
CA GLY A 308 -1.38 8.03 0.72
C GLY A 308 -2.17 7.11 -0.23
N ASN A 309 -3.48 7.35 -0.34
CA ASN A 309 -4.40 6.53 -1.15
C ASN A 309 -4.24 6.70 -2.68
N THR A 310 -3.39 7.60 -3.15
CA THR A 310 -3.15 7.81 -4.61
C THR A 310 -1.87 7.14 -5.09
N SER A 311 -1.03 6.63 -4.18
CA SER A 311 0.27 6.04 -4.50
C SER A 311 0.17 4.89 -5.51
N GLY A 312 -0.82 4.00 -5.36
CA GLY A 312 -1.04 2.87 -6.27
C GLY A 312 -1.30 3.34 -7.71
N SER A 313 -2.23 4.29 -7.89
CA SER A 313 -2.57 4.83 -9.21
C SER A 313 -1.40 5.62 -9.82
N ILE A 314 -0.69 6.44 -9.03
CA ILE A 314 0.50 7.17 -9.48
C ILE A 314 1.57 6.19 -9.96
N GLY A 315 1.89 5.18 -9.14
CA GLY A 315 2.92 4.20 -9.49
C GLY A 315 2.55 3.34 -10.70
N ALA A 316 1.28 2.96 -10.84
CA ALA A 316 0.79 2.24 -12.00
C ALA A 316 0.97 3.05 -13.29
N ALA A 317 0.58 4.34 -13.28
CA ALA A 317 0.78 5.24 -14.42
C ALA A 317 2.26 5.39 -14.79
N MET A 318 3.14 5.53 -13.79
CA MET A 318 4.59 5.67 -14.00
C MET A 318 5.22 4.40 -14.57
N LEU A 319 4.91 3.24 -13.99
CA LEU A 319 5.43 1.95 -14.47
C LEU A 319 4.98 1.65 -15.91
N ALA A 320 3.75 2.03 -16.24
CA ALA A 320 3.23 1.93 -17.59
C ALA A 320 4.03 2.85 -18.55
N ALA A 321 4.22 4.11 -18.19
CA ALA A 321 5.00 5.04 -19.01
C ALA A 321 6.44 4.56 -19.25
N GLU A 322 7.10 3.98 -18.23
CA GLU A 322 8.45 3.42 -18.35
C GLU A 322 8.51 2.16 -19.24
N SER A 323 7.42 1.37 -19.31
CA SER A 323 7.40 0.14 -20.10
C SER A 323 7.50 0.40 -21.61
N ILE A 324 7.07 1.56 -22.09
CA ILE A 324 7.21 1.98 -23.51
C ILE A 324 8.64 2.46 -23.81
N SER A 325 9.35 2.95 -22.78
CA SER A 325 10.66 3.57 -22.97
C SER A 325 11.82 2.54 -22.95
N ARG A 326 11.51 1.28 -22.69
CA ARG A 326 12.45 0.15 -22.68
C ARG A 326 12.32 -0.70 -23.93
#